data_ee1cbc0ca2dcacf247e279bfe9f01165
#
_entry.id   ee1cbc0ca2dcacf247e279bfe9f01165
#
_cell.length_a   1.000
_cell.length_b   1.000
_cell.length_c   1.000
_cell.angle_alpha   90.00
_cell.angle_beta   90.00
_cell.angle_gamma   90.00
#
_symmetry.space_group_name_H-M   'P 1'
#
loop_
_entity.id
_entity.type
_entity.pdbx_description
1 polymer ?
#
loop_
_entity_poly.entity_id
_entity_poly.type
_entity_poly.pdbx_seq_one_letter_code
_entity_poly.pdbx_strand_id
1 'polypeptide(L)'
;MILPGFGARGFEAKVRVAKYTREKQIPTLGICLGFQAMSVAQARIKGISNATSKEFADESMSQTFVLTPFYENGDKDILGGTLRLGEYPIIAKDNTLAKEIYGSNIFYERHRHRYEINPEYRNKLEDNEFKFSGVHPETGVAEICEVKNHPFYLGVQYHPEFTTRVLTSNPLFDKFISVVKNIK
;
A
#
# COMPACT_ATOMS: atom_id res chain seq x y z
N MET A 1 10.91 -7.01 3.88
CA MET A 1 9.99 -5.85 4.11
C MET A 1 10.42 -4.66 3.28
N ILE A 2 9.46 -3.90 2.74
CA ILE A 2 9.67 -2.60 2.07
C ILE A 2 9.19 -1.53 3.05
N LEU A 3 10.14 -0.83 3.66
CA LEU A 3 9.90 0.05 4.80
C LEU A 3 9.23 1.37 4.39
N PRO A 4 8.57 2.07 5.34
CA PRO A 4 8.03 3.39 5.14
C PRO A 4 9.10 4.43 4.81
N GLY A 5 8.70 5.65 4.50
CA GLY A 5 9.58 6.78 4.21
C GLY A 5 8.83 7.90 3.51
N PHE A 6 9.58 8.94 3.12
CA PHE A 6 9.08 10.11 2.41
C PHE A 6 10.06 10.51 1.32
N GLY A 7 9.55 11.18 0.29
CA GLY A 7 10.37 11.74 -0.78
C GLY A 7 10.87 10.72 -1.79
N ALA A 8 11.51 11.23 -2.84
CA ALA A 8 11.93 10.43 -4.00
C ALA A 8 13.11 9.49 -3.72
N ARG A 9 13.91 9.79 -2.69
CA ARG A 9 15.14 9.04 -2.41
C ARG A 9 14.87 7.56 -2.16
N GLY A 10 15.39 6.71 -3.04
CA GLY A 10 15.26 5.25 -2.95
C GLY A 10 13.89 4.70 -3.36
N PHE A 11 12.94 5.53 -3.80
CA PHE A 11 11.62 5.08 -4.21
C PHE A 11 11.67 4.11 -5.38
N GLU A 12 12.44 4.42 -6.43
CA GLU A 12 12.62 3.54 -7.58
C GLU A 12 13.25 2.18 -7.20
N ALA A 13 14.14 2.16 -6.22
CA ALA A 13 14.67 0.91 -5.69
C ALA A 13 13.58 0.08 -5.00
N LYS A 14 12.70 0.72 -4.23
CA LYS A 14 11.54 0.04 -3.60
C LYS A 14 10.59 -0.54 -4.65
N VAL A 15 10.31 0.19 -5.73
CA VAL A 15 9.47 -0.29 -6.85
C VAL A 15 10.10 -1.51 -7.53
N ARG A 16 11.42 -1.47 -7.79
CA ARG A 16 12.14 -2.63 -8.35
C ARG A 16 12.13 -3.84 -7.42
N VAL A 17 12.33 -3.63 -6.12
CA VAL A 17 12.24 -4.70 -5.11
C VAL A 17 10.84 -5.29 -5.08
N ALA A 18 9.79 -4.45 -5.07
CA ALA A 18 8.41 -4.90 -5.09
C ALA A 18 8.11 -5.79 -6.30
N LYS A 19 8.52 -5.36 -7.51
CA LYS A 19 8.37 -6.15 -8.73
C LYS A 19 9.13 -7.48 -8.62
N TYR A 20 10.40 -7.42 -8.26
CA TYR A 20 11.27 -8.61 -8.16
C TYR A 20 10.74 -9.64 -7.18
N THR A 21 10.35 -9.21 -5.97
CA THR A 21 9.86 -10.13 -4.94
C THR A 21 8.53 -10.76 -5.32
N ARG A 22 7.65 -10.03 -6.02
CA ARG A 22 6.43 -10.60 -6.60
C ARG A 22 6.74 -11.69 -7.62
N GLU A 23 7.60 -11.42 -8.59
CA GLU A 23 7.98 -12.37 -9.64
C GLU A 23 8.68 -13.61 -9.09
N LYS A 24 9.46 -13.45 -8.02
CA LYS A 24 10.22 -14.53 -7.39
C LYS A 24 9.49 -15.23 -6.24
N GLN A 25 8.22 -14.90 -6.03
CA GLN A 25 7.40 -15.49 -4.96
C GLN A 25 8.05 -15.35 -3.56
N ILE A 26 8.76 -14.24 -3.32
CA ILE A 26 9.43 -13.96 -2.04
C ILE A 26 8.45 -13.21 -1.13
N PRO A 27 8.13 -13.75 0.07
CA PRO A 27 7.24 -13.04 1.00
C PRO A 27 7.63 -11.60 1.21
N THR A 28 6.66 -10.71 0.97
CA THR A 28 6.89 -9.28 0.99
C THR A 28 5.78 -8.56 1.73
N LEU A 29 6.18 -7.74 2.71
CA LEU A 29 5.33 -6.79 3.40
C LEU A 29 5.79 -5.37 3.06
N GLY A 30 4.89 -4.55 2.50
CA GLY A 30 5.13 -3.13 2.23
C GLY A 30 4.35 -2.24 3.21
N ILE A 31 5.02 -1.26 3.83
CA ILE A 31 4.41 -0.34 4.80
C ILE A 31 4.48 1.08 4.26
N CYS A 32 3.36 1.81 4.24
CA CYS A 32 3.22 3.21 3.85
C CYS A 32 3.84 3.46 2.44
N LEU A 33 5.00 4.08 2.34
CA LEU A 33 5.73 4.24 1.06
C LEU A 33 6.03 2.88 0.39
N GLY A 34 6.15 1.81 1.18
CA GLY A 34 6.29 0.45 0.66
C GLY A 34 5.04 -0.03 -0.10
N PHE A 35 3.86 0.19 0.44
CA PHE A 35 2.58 -0.06 -0.24
C PHE A 35 2.45 0.75 -1.53
N GLN A 36 2.84 2.02 -1.49
CA GLN A 36 2.83 2.90 -2.66
C GLN A 36 3.78 2.39 -3.76
N ALA A 37 4.98 1.95 -3.37
CA ALA A 37 5.94 1.36 -4.30
C ALA A 37 5.43 0.04 -4.92
N MET A 38 4.73 -0.81 -4.15
CA MET A 38 4.07 -2.02 -4.65
C MET A 38 2.97 -1.68 -5.66
N SER A 39 2.21 -0.63 -5.43
CA SER A 39 1.15 -0.16 -6.34
C SER A 39 1.72 0.43 -7.64
N VAL A 40 2.82 1.17 -7.57
CA VAL A 40 3.54 1.64 -8.76
C VAL A 40 4.15 0.47 -9.54
N ALA A 41 4.71 -0.53 -8.85
CA ALA A 41 5.19 -1.75 -9.49
C ALA A 41 4.07 -2.47 -10.25
N GLN A 42 2.88 -2.58 -9.66
CA GLN A 42 1.69 -3.14 -10.32
C GLN A 42 1.29 -2.33 -11.55
N ALA A 43 1.27 -1.00 -11.46
CA ALA A 43 0.96 -0.15 -12.62
C ALA A 43 1.91 -0.41 -13.78
N ARG A 44 3.20 -0.53 -13.49
CA ARG A 44 4.23 -0.80 -14.51
C ARG A 44 4.12 -2.22 -15.09
N ILE A 45 3.76 -3.21 -14.29
CA ILE A 45 3.45 -4.57 -14.75
C ILE A 45 2.27 -4.55 -15.74
N LYS A 46 1.28 -3.69 -15.50
CA LYS A 46 0.11 -3.51 -16.39
C LYS A 46 0.38 -2.60 -17.61
N GLY A 47 1.63 -2.25 -17.86
CA GLY A 47 2.03 -1.50 -19.06
C GLY A 47 2.05 0.03 -18.89
N ILE A 48 1.79 0.56 -17.69
CA ILE A 48 1.93 2.00 -17.38
C ILE A 48 3.40 2.24 -16.97
N SER A 49 4.32 2.18 -17.94
CA SER A 49 5.77 2.18 -17.70
C SER A 49 6.28 3.43 -16.98
N ASN A 50 5.62 4.58 -17.20
CA ASN A 50 5.93 5.87 -16.60
C ASN A 50 5.13 6.16 -15.31
N ALA A 51 4.50 5.14 -14.70
CA ALA A 51 3.77 5.29 -13.44
C ALA A 51 4.68 5.73 -12.31
N THR A 52 4.23 6.75 -11.55
CA THR A 52 4.95 7.31 -10.41
C THR A 52 4.00 7.98 -9.42
N SER A 53 4.57 8.62 -8.39
CA SER A 53 3.84 9.48 -7.45
C SER A 53 3.91 10.94 -7.90
N LYS A 54 2.82 11.67 -7.71
CA LYS A 54 2.81 13.12 -7.89
C LYS A 54 3.74 13.85 -6.89
N GLU A 55 4.12 13.18 -5.78
CA GLU A 55 5.15 13.67 -4.86
C GLU A 55 6.51 13.89 -5.54
N PHE A 56 6.79 13.11 -6.60
CA PHE A 56 8.07 13.09 -7.32
C PHE A 56 7.93 13.60 -8.75
N ALA A 57 6.92 14.45 -8.99
CA ALA A 57 6.65 14.99 -10.31
C ALA A 57 7.88 15.72 -10.86
N ASP A 58 8.24 15.41 -12.09
CA ASP A 58 9.28 16.07 -12.88
C ASP A 58 8.62 16.60 -14.15
N GLU A 59 8.48 17.92 -14.25
CA GLU A 59 7.81 18.57 -15.38
C GLU A 59 8.51 18.33 -16.72
N SER A 60 9.79 17.93 -16.70
CA SER A 60 10.55 17.57 -17.90
C SER A 60 10.20 16.18 -18.44
N MET A 61 9.46 15.36 -17.68
CA MET A 61 9.15 13.98 -18.00
C MET A 61 7.65 13.77 -18.24
N SER A 62 7.32 12.93 -19.20
CA SER A 62 5.96 12.40 -19.33
C SER A 62 5.72 11.35 -18.24
N GLN A 63 4.88 11.66 -17.26
CA GLN A 63 4.62 10.81 -16.09
C GLN A 63 3.13 10.54 -15.92
N THR A 64 2.80 9.35 -15.40
CA THR A 64 1.43 8.98 -15.02
C THR A 64 1.36 8.86 -13.49
N PHE A 65 0.57 9.73 -12.87
CA PHE A 65 0.46 9.80 -11.43
C PHE A 65 -0.59 8.81 -10.89
N VAL A 66 -0.14 7.62 -10.53
CA VAL A 66 -0.96 6.60 -9.87
C VAL A 66 -1.07 6.82 -8.35
N LEU A 67 -0.27 7.74 -7.82
CA LEU A 67 -0.33 8.25 -6.46
C LEU A 67 -0.54 9.76 -6.52
N THR A 68 -1.54 10.25 -5.80
CA THR A 68 -1.93 11.67 -5.75
C THR A 68 -2.02 12.16 -4.31
N PRO A 69 -1.93 13.48 -4.07
CA PRO A 69 -2.15 14.03 -2.74
C PRO A 69 -3.53 13.65 -2.19
N PHE A 70 -3.56 13.36 -0.90
CA PHE A 70 -4.80 13.32 -0.15
C PHE A 70 -5.26 14.74 0.19
N TYR A 71 -6.54 15.01 0.01
CA TYR A 71 -7.15 16.29 0.36
C TYR A 71 -8.31 16.02 1.31
N GLU A 72 -8.17 16.44 2.55
CA GLU A 72 -9.26 16.43 3.50
C GLU A 72 -10.36 17.40 3.01
N ASN A 73 -11.61 16.96 3.10
CA ASN A 73 -12.76 17.75 2.62
C ASN A 73 -12.72 18.16 1.13
N GLY A 74 -11.87 17.54 0.33
CA GLY A 74 -11.76 17.82 -1.12
C GLY A 74 -11.06 19.13 -1.47
N ASP A 75 -10.45 19.81 -0.51
CA ASP A 75 -9.69 21.04 -0.75
C ASP A 75 -8.39 20.75 -1.52
N LYS A 76 -8.38 21.13 -2.80
CA LYS A 76 -7.26 20.91 -3.72
C LYS A 76 -6.26 22.08 -3.76
N ASP A 77 -6.56 23.18 -3.08
CA ASP A 77 -5.71 24.38 -3.08
C ASP A 77 -4.53 24.24 -2.10
N ILE A 78 -4.56 23.21 -1.24
CA ILE A 78 -3.46 22.90 -0.32
C ILE A 78 -2.33 22.21 -1.08
N LEU A 79 -1.22 22.91 -1.24
CA LEU A 79 -0.03 22.38 -1.92
C LEU A 79 0.50 21.10 -1.23
N GLY A 80 0.57 20.00 -1.98
CA GLY A 80 1.02 18.70 -1.47
C GLY A 80 -0.02 17.93 -0.66
N GLY A 81 -1.28 18.40 -0.59
CA GLY A 81 -2.37 17.75 0.12
C GLY A 81 -2.30 17.90 1.64
N THR A 82 -3.32 17.39 2.32
CA THR A 82 -3.37 17.31 3.80
C THR A 82 -2.67 16.07 4.33
N LEU A 83 -2.08 16.17 5.52
CA LEU A 83 -1.50 15.02 6.20
C LEU A 83 -2.62 14.18 6.82
N ARG A 84 -2.79 12.96 6.32
CA ARG A 84 -3.63 11.97 6.97
C ARG A 84 -2.90 11.41 8.18
N LEU A 85 -3.28 11.87 9.34
CA LEU A 85 -2.61 11.58 10.62
C LEU A 85 -3.60 11.07 11.64
N GLY A 86 -3.26 9.96 12.30
CA GLY A 86 -4.08 9.38 13.35
C GLY A 86 -4.68 8.04 12.96
N GLU A 87 -5.68 7.61 13.70
CA GLU A 87 -6.35 6.33 13.55
C GLU A 87 -7.55 6.44 12.62
N TYR A 88 -7.64 5.53 11.64
CA TYR A 88 -8.72 5.49 10.67
C TYR A 88 -9.27 4.08 10.51
N PRO A 89 -10.59 3.95 10.24
CA PRO A 89 -11.23 2.67 9.98
C PRO A 89 -10.85 2.12 8.60
N ILE A 90 -10.70 0.81 8.53
CA ILE A 90 -10.42 0.06 7.31
C ILE A 90 -11.40 -1.09 7.20
N ILE A 91 -12.05 -1.25 6.06
CA ILE A 91 -12.85 -2.43 5.73
C ILE A 91 -11.97 -3.40 4.95
N ALA A 92 -11.77 -4.61 5.49
CA ALA A 92 -11.20 -5.72 4.75
C ALA A 92 -12.28 -6.42 3.91
N LYS A 93 -11.99 -6.63 2.64
CA LYS A 93 -12.88 -7.37 1.72
C LYS A 93 -12.89 -8.86 2.07
N ASP A 94 -14.03 -9.51 1.89
CA ASP A 94 -14.16 -10.95 2.12
C ASP A 94 -13.27 -11.76 1.16
N ASN A 95 -12.86 -12.95 1.62
CA ASN A 95 -11.99 -13.87 0.88
C ASN A 95 -10.63 -13.25 0.49
N THR A 96 -10.06 -12.44 1.38
CA THR A 96 -8.74 -11.82 1.23
C THR A 96 -7.82 -12.19 2.39
N LEU A 97 -6.51 -12.12 2.15
CA LEU A 97 -5.50 -12.32 3.20
C LEU A 97 -5.63 -11.25 4.30
N ALA A 98 -5.97 -10.02 3.96
CA ALA A 98 -6.24 -8.96 4.92
C ALA A 98 -7.36 -9.35 5.88
N LYS A 99 -8.48 -9.90 5.37
CA LYS A 99 -9.59 -10.38 6.18
C LYS A 99 -9.19 -11.54 7.09
N GLU A 100 -8.40 -12.47 6.59
CA GLU A 100 -7.86 -13.60 7.39
C GLU A 100 -7.00 -13.10 8.55
N ILE A 101 -6.12 -12.12 8.29
CA ILE A 101 -5.19 -11.59 9.29
C ILE A 101 -5.91 -10.87 10.43
N TYR A 102 -6.83 -9.97 10.10
CA TYR A 102 -7.50 -9.14 11.10
C TYR A 102 -8.74 -9.77 11.73
N GLY A 103 -9.30 -10.83 11.12
CA GLY A 103 -10.45 -11.56 11.64
C GLY A 103 -11.76 -10.75 11.72
N SER A 104 -11.73 -9.47 11.38
CA SER A 104 -12.85 -8.53 11.42
C SER A 104 -13.08 -7.89 10.06
N ASN A 105 -14.34 -7.47 9.79
CA ASN A 105 -14.66 -6.69 8.61
C ASN A 105 -14.14 -5.24 8.72
N ILE A 106 -14.16 -4.70 9.94
CA ILE A 106 -13.69 -3.34 10.21
C ILE A 106 -12.65 -3.42 11.33
N PHE A 107 -11.54 -2.77 11.12
CA PHE A 107 -10.49 -2.57 12.11
C PHE A 107 -9.88 -1.18 11.96
N TYR A 108 -9.08 -0.76 12.93
CA TYR A 108 -8.53 0.59 13.00
C TYR A 108 -7.01 0.52 13.03
N GLU A 109 -6.37 1.37 12.21
CA GLU A 109 -4.91 1.48 12.18
C GLU A 109 -4.47 2.94 12.03
N ARG A 110 -3.23 3.21 12.44
CA ARG A 110 -2.68 4.56 12.45
C ARG A 110 -2.00 4.93 11.15
N HIS A 111 -2.31 6.10 10.63
CA HIS A 111 -1.79 6.66 9.39
C HIS A 111 -0.86 7.85 9.63
N ARG A 112 0.09 8.03 8.70
CA ARG A 112 0.95 9.21 8.61
C ARG A 112 1.42 9.36 7.16
N HIS A 113 0.55 9.84 6.28
CA HIS A 113 0.90 10.01 4.86
C HIS A 113 0.12 11.18 4.23
N ARG A 114 0.64 11.72 3.13
CA ARG A 114 0.01 12.79 2.33
C ARG A 114 -0.46 12.32 0.96
N TYR A 115 0.08 11.20 0.48
CA TYR A 115 -0.22 10.65 -0.83
C TYR A 115 -0.92 9.31 -0.67
N GLU A 116 -1.79 9.02 -1.63
CA GLU A 116 -2.62 7.81 -1.65
C GLU A 116 -2.83 7.34 -3.09
N ILE A 117 -3.43 6.17 -3.25
CA ILE A 117 -3.77 5.65 -4.58
C ILE A 117 -4.76 6.60 -5.25
N ASN A 118 -4.39 7.07 -6.45
CA ASN A 118 -5.28 7.87 -7.26
C ASN A 118 -6.56 7.08 -7.60
N PRO A 119 -7.75 7.59 -7.21
CA PRO A 119 -9.02 6.90 -7.43
C PRO A 119 -9.27 6.51 -8.90
N GLU A 120 -8.78 7.32 -9.86
CA GLU A 120 -8.92 7.05 -11.30
C GLU A 120 -8.15 5.80 -11.75
N TYR A 121 -7.11 5.43 -11.02
CA TYR A 121 -6.26 4.27 -11.34
C TYR A 121 -6.60 3.04 -10.52
N ARG A 122 -7.30 3.17 -9.40
CA ARG A 122 -7.59 2.06 -8.50
C ARG A 122 -8.10 0.82 -9.23
N ASN A 123 -9.19 0.96 -9.99
CA ASN A 123 -9.79 -0.16 -10.72
C ASN A 123 -8.91 -0.64 -11.89
N LYS A 124 -8.10 0.24 -12.49
CA LYS A 124 -7.19 -0.10 -13.57
C LYS A 124 -6.00 -0.94 -13.08
N LEU A 125 -5.62 -0.77 -11.82
CA LEU A 125 -4.52 -1.52 -11.20
C LEU A 125 -4.94 -2.93 -10.77
N GLU A 126 -6.21 -3.12 -10.39
CA GLU A 126 -6.73 -4.45 -10.02
C GLU A 126 -6.78 -5.40 -11.21
N ASP A 127 -6.58 -6.69 -10.94
CA ASP A 127 -6.74 -7.79 -11.89
C ASP A 127 -7.12 -9.08 -11.14
N ASN A 128 -6.97 -10.24 -11.76
CA ASN A 128 -7.30 -11.52 -11.14
C ASN A 128 -6.36 -11.91 -9.99
N GLU A 129 -5.15 -11.36 -9.97
CA GLU A 129 -4.12 -11.66 -8.97
C GLU A 129 -3.94 -10.52 -7.96
N PHE A 130 -3.81 -9.27 -8.44
CA PHE A 130 -3.60 -8.10 -7.60
C PHE A 130 -4.91 -7.41 -7.26
N LYS A 131 -5.17 -7.21 -5.96
CA LYS A 131 -6.37 -6.54 -5.47
C LYS A 131 -6.05 -5.53 -4.38
N PHE A 132 -6.85 -4.49 -4.32
CA PHE A 132 -6.95 -3.65 -3.12
C PHE A 132 -7.96 -4.29 -2.17
N SER A 133 -7.44 -5.04 -1.20
CA SER A 133 -8.22 -5.87 -0.27
C SER A 133 -8.72 -5.11 0.96
N GLY A 134 -8.20 -3.92 1.24
CA GLY A 134 -8.67 -3.03 2.30
C GLY A 134 -8.95 -1.63 1.77
N VAL A 135 -10.02 -1.02 2.26
CA VAL A 135 -10.45 0.32 1.86
C VAL A 135 -10.98 1.12 3.03
N HIS A 136 -10.85 2.44 2.97
CA HIS A 136 -11.53 3.33 3.89
C HIS A 136 -13.06 3.30 3.64
N PRO A 137 -13.90 3.14 4.67
CA PRO A 137 -15.34 2.90 4.50
C PRO A 137 -16.08 4.04 3.78
N GLU A 138 -15.76 5.28 4.06
CA GLU A 138 -16.47 6.44 3.53
C GLU A 138 -15.93 6.90 2.18
N THR A 139 -14.60 6.95 2.04
CA THR A 139 -13.95 7.50 0.84
C THR A 139 -13.64 6.44 -0.22
N GLY A 140 -13.62 5.17 0.16
CA GLY A 140 -13.23 4.07 -0.70
C GLY A 140 -11.74 4.07 -1.07
N VAL A 141 -10.92 4.91 -0.44
CA VAL A 141 -9.47 4.96 -0.67
C VAL A 141 -8.85 3.61 -0.35
N ALA A 142 -7.91 3.19 -1.20
CA ALA A 142 -7.21 1.91 -1.03
C ALA A 142 -6.21 1.98 0.13
N GLU A 143 -6.35 1.05 1.07
CA GLU A 143 -5.55 0.97 2.28
C GLU A 143 -4.63 -0.26 2.32
N ILE A 144 -5.04 -1.33 1.63
CA ILE A 144 -4.29 -2.59 1.58
C ILE A 144 -4.30 -3.09 0.15
N CYS A 145 -3.16 -3.55 -0.33
CA CYS A 145 -3.05 -4.35 -1.55
C CYS A 145 -2.50 -5.73 -1.26
N GLU A 146 -2.91 -6.72 -2.05
CA GLU A 146 -2.38 -8.07 -1.96
C GLU A 146 -2.33 -8.76 -3.32
N VAL A 147 -1.49 -9.78 -3.43
CA VAL A 147 -1.42 -10.67 -4.60
C VAL A 147 -1.90 -12.06 -4.20
N LYS A 148 -2.93 -12.53 -4.88
CA LYS A 148 -3.46 -13.88 -4.74
C LYS A 148 -2.44 -14.92 -5.25
N ASN A 149 -2.43 -16.09 -4.64
CA ASN A 149 -1.52 -17.19 -5.01
C ASN A 149 -0.02 -16.86 -4.82
N HIS A 150 0.28 -15.84 -4.01
CA HIS A 150 1.63 -15.55 -3.56
C HIS A 150 1.79 -16.03 -2.11
N PRO A 151 2.95 -16.56 -1.68
CA PRO A 151 3.15 -16.98 -0.28
C PRO A 151 2.78 -15.92 0.74
N PHE A 152 3.20 -14.68 0.49
CA PHE A 152 2.78 -13.48 1.20
C PHE A 152 3.20 -12.25 0.39
N TYR A 153 2.26 -11.53 -0.19
CA TYR A 153 2.53 -10.24 -0.82
C TYR A 153 1.43 -9.28 -0.43
N LEU A 154 1.71 -8.47 0.58
CA LEU A 154 0.72 -7.57 1.17
C LEU A 154 1.36 -6.21 1.47
N GLY A 155 0.72 -5.15 1.02
CA GLY A 155 1.09 -3.78 1.29
C GLY A 155 0.00 -3.06 2.07
N VAL A 156 0.38 -2.22 3.03
CA VAL A 156 -0.53 -1.44 3.86
C VAL A 156 -0.15 0.03 3.84
N GLN A 157 -1.13 0.93 3.70
CA GLN A 157 -0.89 2.38 3.69
C GLN A 157 -0.63 2.92 5.10
N TYR A 158 -1.18 2.27 6.09
CA TYR A 158 -1.01 2.59 7.51
C TYR A 158 0.30 2.04 8.08
N HIS A 159 0.52 2.32 9.38
CA HIS A 159 1.73 1.98 10.13
C HIS A 159 1.44 0.99 11.26
N PRO A 160 1.45 -0.34 11.01
CA PRO A 160 1.18 -1.35 12.02
C PRO A 160 2.21 -1.34 13.15
N GLU A 161 3.40 -0.77 12.92
CA GLU A 161 4.40 -0.58 13.96
C GLU A 161 3.97 0.38 15.06
N PHE A 162 3.01 1.27 14.80
CA PHE A 162 2.49 2.19 15.82
C PHE A 162 1.50 1.52 16.78
N THR A 163 0.89 0.42 16.38
CA THR A 163 -0.07 -0.34 17.18
C THR A 163 0.53 -1.60 17.81
N THR A 164 1.70 -2.03 17.35
CA THR A 164 2.47 -3.14 17.96
C THR A 164 3.01 -2.79 19.34
N ARG A 165 2.97 -3.76 20.26
CA ARG A 165 3.52 -3.67 21.63
C ARG A 165 4.29 -4.95 21.95
N VAL A 166 5.15 -4.90 22.99
CA VAL A 166 5.98 -6.04 23.41
C VAL A 166 5.14 -7.27 23.77
N LEU A 167 4.00 -7.07 24.41
CA LEU A 167 3.10 -8.16 24.85
C LEU A 167 1.91 -8.40 23.92
N THR A 168 1.71 -7.54 22.92
CA THR A 168 0.59 -7.64 21.98
C THR A 168 1.05 -7.14 20.62
N SER A 169 1.53 -8.07 19.79
CA SER A 169 1.97 -7.77 18.43
C SER A 169 0.78 -7.45 17.52
N ASN A 170 1.01 -6.62 16.50
CA ASN A 170 0.03 -6.44 15.45
C ASN A 170 -0.08 -7.74 14.64
N PRO A 171 -1.30 -8.25 14.36
CA PRO A 171 -1.52 -9.55 13.70
C PRO A 171 -0.87 -9.64 12.31
N LEU A 172 -0.66 -8.50 11.65
CA LEU A 172 0.01 -8.43 10.36
C LEU A 172 1.48 -8.92 10.46
N PHE A 173 2.20 -8.50 11.51
CA PHE A 173 3.57 -8.96 11.74
C PHE A 173 3.63 -10.42 12.11
N ASP A 174 2.71 -10.90 12.94
CA ASP A 174 2.65 -12.30 13.35
C ASP A 174 2.45 -13.21 12.13
N LYS A 175 1.50 -12.85 11.26
CA LYS A 175 1.26 -13.60 10.02
C LYS A 175 2.46 -13.56 9.08
N PHE A 176 3.06 -12.39 8.85
CA PHE A 176 4.23 -12.25 7.99
C PHE A 176 5.41 -13.09 8.49
N ILE A 177 5.74 -13.02 9.78
CA ILE A 177 6.82 -13.80 10.39
C ILE A 177 6.53 -15.29 10.32
N SER A 178 5.29 -15.69 10.56
CA SER A 178 4.85 -17.10 10.45
C SER A 178 5.13 -17.65 9.04
N VAL A 179 4.79 -16.89 8.00
CA VAL A 179 5.06 -17.32 6.62
C VAL A 179 6.56 -17.40 6.35
N VAL A 180 7.33 -16.37 6.74
CA VAL A 180 8.78 -16.33 6.49
C VAL A 180 9.52 -17.48 7.17
N LYS A 181 9.14 -17.86 8.40
CA LYS A 181 9.75 -19.00 9.12
C LYS A 181 9.49 -20.34 8.45
N ASN A 182 8.43 -20.49 7.69
CA ASN A 182 8.04 -21.74 7.04
C ASN A 182 8.54 -21.88 5.60
N ILE A 183 9.31 -20.91 5.09
CA ILE A 183 9.98 -21.03 3.80
C ILE A 183 11.24 -21.89 4.00
N LYS A 184 11.28 -22.99 3.27
CA LYS A 184 12.46 -23.87 3.20
C LYS A 184 13.41 -23.41 2.11
#